data_16a28ad04c7494bddb34ee3c2eb990ed
#
_entry.id   16a28ad04c7494bddb34ee3c2eb990ed
#
_cell.length_a   1.000
_cell.length_b   1.000
_cell.length_c   1.000
_cell.angle_alpha   90.00
_cell.angle_beta   90.00
_cell.angle_gamma   90.00
#
_symmetry.space_group_name_H-M   'P 1'
#
loop_
_entity.id
_entity.type
_entity.pdbx_description
1 polymer ?
#
loop_
_entity_poly.entity_id
_entity_poly.type
_entity_poly.pdbx_seq_one_letter_code
_entity_poly.pdbx_strand_id
1 'polypeptide(L)'
;MTTIYKNVYIKETATIAGEYEANGPLKKYFDRTYTKDLYFGETSFEKAEIKLLRDVTSLILRKSRLKEKEVDVIISGDLSNQITASDYAMREFDIPFLGIYNACATSSEGMIIAANFIEGKIYKKCLKNDIFAFRNLQFQ
;
A
#
# COMPACT_ATOMS: atom_id res chain seq x y z
N MET A 1 26.73 -7.34 2.70
CA MET A 1 26.52 -6.80 4.07
C MET A 1 25.06 -7.03 4.41
N THR A 2 24.73 -7.63 5.55
CA THR A 2 23.35 -7.90 5.97
C THR A 2 23.01 -6.98 7.14
N THR A 3 21.91 -6.22 7.02
CA THR A 3 21.38 -5.41 8.12
C THR A 3 20.36 -6.23 8.90
N ILE A 4 20.50 -6.28 10.20
CA ILE A 4 19.57 -6.96 11.11
C ILE A 4 18.90 -5.92 11.99
N TYR A 5 17.59 -5.81 11.86
CA TYR A 5 16.77 -4.96 12.73
C TYR A 5 16.41 -5.71 14.01
N LYS A 6 16.45 -5.04 15.17
CA LYS A 6 16.19 -5.66 16.47
C LYS A 6 14.80 -5.34 17.03
N ASN A 7 14.27 -4.17 16.67
CA ASN A 7 13.05 -3.62 17.27
C ASN A 7 11.97 -3.30 16.23
N VAL A 8 12.05 -3.90 15.05
CA VAL A 8 11.11 -3.65 13.96
C VAL A 8 10.23 -4.89 13.77
N TYR A 9 8.91 -4.69 13.81
CA TYR A 9 7.93 -5.76 13.68
C TYR A 9 6.81 -5.35 12.73
N ILE A 10 6.34 -6.28 11.90
CA ILE A 10 5.10 -6.12 11.14
C ILE A 10 3.96 -6.42 12.10
N LYS A 11 3.18 -5.40 12.45
CA LYS A 11 2.06 -5.53 13.38
C LYS A 11 0.80 -6.08 12.72
N GLU A 12 0.52 -5.62 11.50
CA GLU A 12 -0.69 -6.00 10.77
C GLU A 12 -0.45 -5.83 9.27
N THR A 13 -1.21 -6.55 8.46
CA THR A 13 -1.22 -6.46 7.01
C THR A 13 -2.64 -6.31 6.48
N ALA A 14 -2.80 -5.67 5.33
CA ALA A 14 -4.06 -5.60 4.63
C ALA A 14 -3.84 -5.75 3.12
N THR A 15 -4.74 -6.48 2.48
CA THR A 15 -4.64 -6.79 1.07
C THR A 15 -5.99 -6.58 0.38
N ILE A 16 -5.95 -5.89 -0.77
CA ILE A 16 -7.11 -5.73 -1.66
C ILE A 16 -6.70 -6.17 -3.06
N ALA A 17 -7.54 -6.93 -3.72
CA ALA A 17 -7.29 -7.42 -5.05
C ALA A 17 -8.43 -7.10 -6.02
N GLY A 18 -8.09 -7.01 -7.30
CA GLY A 18 -9.01 -6.80 -8.39
C GLY A 18 -9.69 -8.07 -8.87
N GLU A 19 -10.39 -7.95 -10.00
CA GLU A 19 -11.26 -8.99 -10.54
C GLU A 19 -10.50 -10.29 -10.88
N TYR A 20 -9.31 -10.19 -11.46
CA TYR A 20 -8.55 -11.37 -11.86
C TYR A 20 -8.15 -12.23 -10.67
N GLU A 21 -7.58 -11.63 -9.63
CA GLU A 21 -7.20 -12.33 -8.40
C GLU A 21 -8.43 -12.76 -7.59
N ALA A 22 -9.54 -12.00 -7.68
CA ALA A 22 -10.81 -12.36 -7.07
C ALA A 22 -11.42 -13.64 -7.64
N ASN A 23 -11.08 -13.98 -8.87
CA ASN A 23 -11.50 -15.22 -9.55
C ASN A 23 -10.38 -16.28 -9.58
N GLY A 24 -9.20 -15.95 -9.06
CA GLY A 24 -8.04 -16.83 -9.02
C GLY A 24 -7.98 -17.75 -7.80
N PRO A 25 -7.01 -18.68 -7.81
CA PRO A 25 -6.85 -19.65 -6.73
C PRO A 25 -6.46 -19.03 -5.38
N LEU A 26 -5.90 -17.82 -5.40
CA LEU A 26 -5.45 -17.10 -4.20
C LEU A 26 -6.53 -16.20 -3.58
N LYS A 27 -7.74 -16.17 -4.13
CA LYS A 27 -8.85 -15.32 -3.68
C LYS A 27 -9.04 -15.31 -2.16
N LYS A 28 -8.96 -16.48 -1.53
CA LYS A 28 -9.20 -16.65 -0.09
C LYS A 28 -8.16 -15.98 0.82
N TYR A 29 -7.03 -15.56 0.26
CA TYR A 29 -5.94 -14.94 1.01
C TYR A 29 -5.99 -13.41 1.01
N PHE A 30 -6.87 -12.82 0.20
CA PHE A 30 -7.08 -11.37 0.20
C PHE A 30 -8.15 -10.98 1.22
N ASP A 31 -7.91 -9.89 1.94
CA ASP A 31 -8.87 -9.36 2.92
C ASP A 31 -10.13 -8.80 2.24
N ARG A 32 -9.97 -8.27 1.04
CA ARG A 32 -11.06 -7.73 0.22
C ARG A 32 -10.77 -7.94 -1.26
N THR A 33 -11.82 -8.22 -2.05
CA THR A 33 -11.71 -8.33 -3.50
C THR A 33 -12.80 -7.51 -4.18
N TYR A 34 -12.46 -6.95 -5.34
CA TYR A 34 -13.40 -6.34 -6.27
C TYR A 34 -13.64 -7.30 -7.44
N THR A 35 -14.91 -7.63 -7.71
CA THR A 35 -15.27 -8.71 -8.66
C THR A 35 -16.05 -8.24 -9.86
N LYS A 36 -16.44 -6.96 -9.93
CA LYS A 36 -17.42 -6.50 -10.93
C LYS A 36 -16.81 -5.86 -12.17
N ASP A 37 -15.69 -5.18 -12.03
CA ASP A 37 -15.04 -4.50 -13.15
C ASP A 37 -13.59 -4.14 -12.82
N LEU A 38 -12.80 -3.84 -13.85
CA LEU A 38 -11.37 -3.48 -13.73
C LEU A 38 -11.14 -2.07 -13.17
N TYR A 39 -12.15 -1.24 -13.16
CA TYR A 39 -12.07 0.14 -12.69
C TYR A 39 -12.61 0.32 -11.27
N PHE A 40 -13.10 -0.76 -10.64
CA PHE A 40 -13.67 -0.71 -9.28
C PHE A 40 -14.81 0.30 -9.12
N GLY A 41 -15.58 0.50 -10.21
CA GLY A 41 -16.65 1.49 -10.29
C GLY A 41 -16.18 2.90 -10.62
N GLU A 42 -14.91 3.12 -10.89
CA GLU A 42 -14.35 4.40 -11.30
C GLU A 42 -14.37 4.59 -12.83
N THR A 43 -14.02 5.79 -13.30
CA THR A 43 -14.10 6.14 -14.73
C THR A 43 -12.75 6.02 -15.47
N SER A 44 -11.65 5.77 -14.76
CA SER A 44 -10.32 5.57 -15.34
C SER A 44 -9.45 4.69 -14.46
N PHE A 45 -8.34 4.19 -15.01
CA PHE A 45 -7.38 3.37 -14.27
C PHE A 45 -6.69 4.17 -13.15
N GLU A 46 -6.39 5.45 -13.38
CA GLU A 46 -5.78 6.32 -12.38
C GLU A 46 -6.70 6.50 -11.16
N LYS A 47 -7.99 6.74 -11.41
CA LYS A 47 -8.99 6.83 -10.34
C LYS A 47 -9.18 5.51 -9.60
N ALA A 48 -9.14 4.40 -10.33
CA ALA A 48 -9.19 3.06 -9.77
C ALA A 48 -7.99 2.80 -8.84
N GLU A 49 -6.79 3.22 -9.25
CA GLU A 49 -5.57 3.11 -8.44
C GLU A 49 -5.65 3.97 -7.18
N ILE A 50 -6.08 5.23 -7.30
CA ILE A 50 -6.33 6.11 -6.16
C ILE A 50 -7.31 5.45 -5.17
N LYS A 51 -8.40 4.89 -5.67
CA LYS A 51 -9.39 4.22 -4.84
C LYS A 51 -8.83 3.01 -4.12
N LEU A 52 -8.04 2.17 -4.79
CA LEU A 52 -7.41 1.01 -4.14
C LEU A 52 -6.47 1.43 -3.01
N LEU A 53 -5.65 2.48 -3.24
CA LEU A 53 -4.76 3.02 -2.21
C LEU A 53 -5.54 3.54 -0.99
N ARG A 54 -6.62 4.29 -1.21
CA ARG A 54 -7.50 4.76 -0.13
C ARG A 54 -8.15 3.62 0.64
N ASP A 55 -8.67 2.66 -0.10
CA ASP A 55 -9.39 1.54 0.49
C ASP A 55 -8.47 0.63 1.31
N VAL A 56 -7.24 0.35 0.84
CA VAL A 56 -6.29 -0.45 1.61
C VAL A 56 -5.76 0.31 2.82
N THR A 57 -5.56 1.62 2.72
CA THR A 57 -5.18 2.48 3.86
C THR A 57 -6.26 2.47 4.94
N SER A 58 -7.51 2.67 4.54
CA SER A 58 -8.66 2.58 5.46
C SER A 58 -8.82 1.19 6.07
N LEU A 59 -8.56 0.15 5.28
CA LEU A 59 -8.65 -1.23 5.74
C LEU A 59 -7.57 -1.55 6.80
N ILE A 60 -6.32 -1.16 6.56
CA ILE A 60 -5.23 -1.43 7.51
C ILE A 60 -5.42 -0.64 8.82
N LEU A 61 -5.85 0.61 8.78
CA LEU A 61 -6.17 1.39 9.96
C LEU A 61 -7.25 0.70 10.81
N ARG A 62 -8.32 0.22 10.15
CA ARG A 62 -9.39 -0.52 10.83
C ARG A 62 -8.92 -1.86 11.40
N LYS A 63 -8.17 -2.67 10.64
CA LYS A 63 -7.65 -3.96 11.10
C LYS A 63 -6.70 -3.81 12.29
N SER A 64 -5.80 -2.84 12.21
CA SER A 64 -4.85 -2.55 13.28
C SER A 64 -5.48 -1.84 14.49
N ARG A 65 -6.74 -1.38 14.36
CA ARG A 65 -7.46 -0.56 15.36
C ARG A 65 -6.73 0.73 15.69
N LEU A 66 -6.00 1.30 14.73
CA LEU A 66 -5.31 2.56 14.88
C LEU A 66 -6.17 3.71 14.34
N LYS A 67 -6.10 4.84 15.05
CA LYS A 67 -6.58 6.13 14.53
C LYS A 67 -5.46 6.78 13.73
N GLU A 68 -5.81 7.65 12.80
CA GLU A 68 -4.83 8.35 11.94
C GLU A 68 -3.73 9.03 12.77
N LYS A 69 -4.10 9.77 13.80
CA LYS A 69 -3.16 10.45 14.71
C LYS A 69 -2.20 9.54 15.48
N GLU A 70 -2.38 8.24 15.42
CA GLU A 70 -1.49 7.26 16.04
C GLU A 70 -0.47 6.69 15.06
N VAL A 71 -0.53 7.09 13.80
CA VAL A 71 0.41 6.73 12.75
C VAL A 71 1.30 7.92 12.47
N ASP A 72 2.59 7.74 12.57
CA ASP A 72 3.56 8.85 12.45
C ASP A 72 3.80 9.24 10.99
N VAL A 73 3.75 8.28 10.07
CA VAL A 73 3.95 8.51 8.63
C VAL A 73 3.33 7.39 7.79
N ILE A 74 2.79 7.75 6.64
CA ILE A 74 2.50 6.82 5.54
C ILE A 74 3.64 6.90 4.54
N ILE A 75 4.17 5.75 4.14
CA ILE A 75 5.15 5.63 3.06
C ILE A 75 4.46 4.90 1.92
N SER A 76 4.27 5.56 0.80
CA SER A 76 3.55 5.00 -0.33
C SER A 76 4.14 5.42 -1.67
N GLY A 77 3.89 4.62 -2.66
CA GLY A 77 4.19 4.91 -4.05
C GLY A 77 3.29 4.09 -4.96
N ASP A 78 3.30 4.43 -6.22
CA ASP A 78 2.52 3.76 -7.27
C ASP A 78 3.40 3.42 -8.48
N LEU A 79 2.85 2.65 -9.40
CA LEU A 79 3.55 2.23 -10.61
C LEU A 79 3.28 3.15 -11.81
N SER A 80 2.26 3.98 -11.71
CA SER A 80 1.87 4.82 -12.81
C SER A 80 2.61 6.17 -12.77
N ASN A 81 2.04 7.23 -12.76
CA ASN A 81 2.59 8.52 -13.10
C ASN A 81 3.30 9.23 -11.93
N GLN A 82 4.52 8.82 -11.59
CA GLN A 82 5.39 9.55 -10.64
C GLN A 82 4.69 9.92 -9.33
N ILE A 83 4.14 8.91 -8.62
CA ILE A 83 3.42 9.03 -7.35
C ILE A 83 2.11 9.84 -7.36
N THR A 84 1.61 10.21 -8.55
CA THR A 84 0.37 11.00 -8.66
C THR A 84 -0.82 10.30 -7.98
N ALA A 85 -1.01 9.00 -8.21
CA ALA A 85 -2.09 8.26 -7.57
C ALA A 85 -1.94 8.20 -6.05
N SER A 86 -0.71 8.01 -5.57
CA SER A 86 -0.39 8.03 -4.14
C SER A 86 -0.66 9.39 -3.51
N ASP A 87 -0.22 10.47 -4.14
CA ASP A 87 -0.45 11.84 -3.66
C ASP A 87 -1.95 12.13 -3.51
N TYR A 88 -2.74 11.83 -4.55
CA TYR A 88 -4.19 12.04 -4.50
C TYR A 88 -4.88 11.15 -3.47
N ALA A 89 -4.43 9.92 -3.30
CA ALA A 89 -5.01 9.01 -2.33
C ALA A 89 -4.70 9.42 -0.89
N MET A 90 -3.46 9.79 -0.60
CA MET A 90 -3.00 10.05 0.76
C MET A 90 -3.46 11.39 1.31
N ARG A 91 -3.79 12.37 0.45
CA ARG A 91 -4.35 13.68 0.88
C ARG A 91 -5.67 13.59 1.66
N GLU A 92 -6.34 12.45 1.64
CA GLU A 92 -7.59 12.23 2.38
C GLU A 92 -7.36 11.81 3.83
N PHE A 93 -6.12 11.55 4.21
CA PHE A 93 -5.75 11.12 5.57
C PHE A 93 -4.96 12.22 6.28
N ASP A 94 -5.30 12.46 7.55
CA ASP A 94 -4.56 13.38 8.43
C ASP A 94 -3.30 12.71 9.01
N ILE A 95 -2.44 12.21 8.11
CA ILE A 95 -1.19 11.51 8.43
C ILE A 95 -0.08 12.06 7.53
N PRO A 96 1.10 12.40 8.06
CA PRO A 96 2.24 12.79 7.24
C PRO A 96 2.54 11.75 6.16
N PHE A 97 2.81 12.21 4.95
CA PHE A 97 3.02 11.34 3.79
C PHE A 97 4.44 11.48 3.24
N LEU A 98 5.09 10.36 3.00
CA LEU A 98 6.36 10.24 2.30
C LEU A 98 6.14 9.45 1.00
N GLY A 99 6.12 10.17 -0.12
CA GLY A 99 6.04 9.56 -1.44
C GLY A 99 7.39 8.98 -1.87
N ILE A 100 7.39 7.77 -2.41
CA ILE A 100 8.55 7.08 -2.96
C ILE A 100 8.24 6.57 -4.35
N TYR A 101 9.24 6.49 -5.22
CA TYR A 101 9.06 6.03 -6.59
C TYR A 101 10.23 5.17 -7.06
N ASN A 102 10.00 3.88 -7.13
CA ASN A 102 10.98 2.90 -7.58
C ASN A 102 10.31 1.72 -8.33
N ALA A 103 9.25 2.00 -9.06
CA ALA A 103 8.47 1.00 -9.81
C ALA A 103 8.20 -0.27 -8.97
N CYS A 104 8.55 -1.46 -9.48
CA CYS A 104 8.31 -2.73 -8.79
C CYS A 104 9.08 -2.87 -7.47
N ALA A 105 10.13 -2.09 -7.25
CA ALA A 105 10.92 -2.12 -6.02
C ALA A 105 10.39 -1.18 -4.92
N THR A 106 9.38 -0.35 -5.22
CA THR A 106 8.74 0.57 -4.26
C THR A 106 8.33 -0.12 -2.96
N SER A 107 7.84 -1.36 -3.05
CA SER A 107 7.44 -2.13 -1.88
C SER A 107 8.61 -2.42 -0.95
N SER A 108 9.70 -2.94 -1.49
CA SER A 108 10.91 -3.25 -0.70
C SER A 108 11.56 -1.99 -0.16
N GLU A 109 11.62 -0.93 -0.98
CA GLU A 109 12.14 0.37 -0.58
C GLU A 109 11.36 0.94 0.60
N GLY A 110 10.04 0.98 0.52
CA GLY A 110 9.20 1.49 1.60
C GLY A 110 9.32 0.68 2.89
N MET A 111 9.48 -0.64 2.81
CA MET A 111 9.75 -1.47 3.98
C MET A 111 11.11 -1.14 4.62
N ILE A 112 12.16 -0.95 3.82
CA ILE A 112 13.49 -0.60 4.31
C ILE A 112 13.46 0.78 4.98
N ILE A 113 12.82 1.76 4.37
CA ILE A 113 12.71 3.12 4.92
C ILE A 113 11.93 3.08 6.25
N ALA A 114 10.78 2.41 6.29
CA ALA A 114 9.98 2.27 7.51
C ALA A 114 10.78 1.58 8.63
N ALA A 115 11.49 0.52 8.30
CA ALA A 115 12.33 -0.21 9.24
C ALA A 115 13.45 0.67 9.83
N ASN A 116 14.11 1.47 8.98
CA ASN A 116 15.14 2.40 9.43
C ASN A 116 14.57 3.51 10.33
N PHE A 117 13.39 4.04 10.04
CA PHE A 117 12.74 5.03 10.89
C PHE A 117 12.40 4.48 12.28
N ILE A 118 11.90 3.24 12.33
CA ILE A 118 11.55 2.58 13.60
C ILE A 118 12.80 2.21 14.39
N GLU A 119 13.79 1.57 13.77
CA GLU A 119 15.05 1.19 14.44
C GLU A 119 15.83 2.41 14.91
N GLY A 120 15.84 3.49 14.11
CA GLY A 120 16.45 4.78 14.46
C GLY A 120 15.64 5.61 15.47
N LYS A 121 14.48 5.12 15.90
CA LYS A 121 13.58 5.81 16.86
C LYS A 121 13.08 7.18 16.36
N ILE A 122 13.07 7.39 15.04
CA ILE A 122 12.52 8.60 14.42
C ILE A 122 11.00 8.56 14.51
N TYR A 123 10.42 7.41 14.17
CA TYR A 123 8.99 7.12 14.28
C TYR A 123 8.74 5.83 15.06
N LYS A 124 7.54 5.70 15.58
CA LYS A 124 7.09 4.51 16.33
C LYS A 124 6.18 3.62 15.50
N LYS A 125 5.40 4.22 14.60
CA LYS A 125 4.41 3.53 13.77
C LYS A 125 4.44 4.09 12.36
N CYS A 126 4.98 3.32 11.45
CA CYS A 126 4.95 3.62 10.02
C CYS A 126 3.90 2.73 9.34
N LEU A 127 3.08 3.31 8.49
CA LEU A 127 2.22 2.58 7.58
C LEU A 127 2.88 2.58 6.21
N LYS A 128 3.18 1.41 5.69
CA LYS A 128 3.68 1.23 4.33
C LYS A 128 2.51 0.81 3.45
N ASN A 129 2.21 1.58 2.43
CA ASN A 129 1.18 1.30 1.46
C ASN A 129 1.77 1.18 0.05
N ASP A 130 1.16 0.33 -0.78
CA ASP A 130 1.69 0.00 -2.08
C ASP A 130 0.63 -0.64 -2.98
N ILE A 131 0.68 -0.36 -4.25
CA ILE A 131 -0.08 -1.10 -5.25
C ILE A 131 0.86 -2.01 -6.02
N PHE A 132 0.63 -3.33 -5.87
CA PHE A 132 1.06 -4.29 -6.86
C PHE A 132 -0.04 -4.42 -7.91
N ALA A 133 0.06 -3.67 -8.99
CA ALA A 133 -0.69 -4.00 -10.18
C ALA A 133 -0.01 -5.22 -10.83
N PHE A 134 -0.45 -6.41 -10.49
CA PHE A 134 -0.24 -7.56 -11.35
C PHE A 134 -1.10 -7.34 -12.61
N ARG A 135 -0.62 -6.50 -13.51
CA ARG A 135 -1.01 -6.65 -14.91
C ARG A 135 -0.37 -7.94 -15.38
N ASN A 136 -1.19 -8.84 -15.92
CA ASN A 136 -0.73 -10.02 -16.64
C ASN A 136 0.58 -9.69 -17.36
N LEU A 137 1.70 -10.15 -16.82
CA LEU A 137 2.87 -10.42 -17.59
C LEU A 137 2.52 -11.62 -18.46
N GLN A 138 1.81 -11.37 -19.56
CA GLN A 138 1.84 -12.30 -20.67
C GLN A 138 3.26 -12.19 -21.22
N PHE A 139 4.10 -13.08 -20.77
CA PHE A 139 5.31 -13.41 -21.50
C PHE A 139 4.86 -14.09 -22.80
N GLN A 140 4.95 -13.36 -23.91
CA GLN A 140 4.99 -13.96 -25.24
C GLN A 140 6.39 -14.48 -25.52
#